data_3a0becf8a7fe384a58ea3c997d57c29f
#
_entry.id   3a0becf8a7fe384a58ea3c997d57c29f
#
_cell.length_a   1.000
_cell.length_b   1.000
_cell.length_c   1.000
_cell.angle_alpha   90.00
_cell.angle_beta   90.00
_cell.angle_gamma   90.00
#
_symmetry.space_group_name_H-M   'P 1'
#
loop_
_entity.id
_entity.type
_entity.pdbx_description
1 polymer ?
#
loop_
_entity_poly.entity_id
_entity_poly.type
_entity_poly.pdbx_seq_one_letter_code
_entity_poly.pdbx_strand_id
1 'polypeptide(L)'
;IISCTGANLEEDIMNLVAHNSYKRVPNYRDLSPQEEWDLLENHYNRVTDTCIPEEEAFRRLQSHLFDIWNNADSKGERYFPHEFMYQMLNSGVLKQYYEIDPKDSWMVAAAEKNLPIVVPGWEDSTMGNIFASYCIKGEFKPTTMKSGIEYMMWLADWYPKNSGGK
;
A
#
# COMPACT_ATOMS: atom_id res chain seq x y z
N ILE A 1 -14.13 -10.75 4.66
CA ILE A 1 -12.97 -10.13 5.31
C ILE A 1 -11.67 -10.67 4.71
N ILE A 2 -10.70 -9.80 4.53
CA ILE A 2 -9.36 -10.13 4.05
C ILE A 2 -8.37 -9.83 5.18
N SER A 3 -7.34 -10.65 5.35
CA SER A 3 -6.18 -10.33 6.20
C SER A 3 -4.93 -10.46 5.35
N CYS A 4 -4.11 -9.43 5.34
CA CYS A 4 -2.87 -9.41 4.54
C CYS A 4 -1.78 -8.57 5.22
N THR A 5 -0.57 -8.62 4.68
CA THR A 5 0.52 -7.71 5.06
C THR A 5 0.36 -6.35 4.40
N GLY A 6 1.06 -5.34 4.91
CA GLY A 6 1.12 -4.02 4.27
C GLY A 6 1.68 -4.10 2.85
N ALA A 7 2.70 -4.92 2.64
CA ALA A 7 3.29 -5.15 1.32
C ALA A 7 2.25 -5.69 0.31
N ASN A 8 1.44 -6.68 0.68
CA ASN A 8 0.38 -7.17 -0.22
C ASN A 8 -0.66 -6.10 -0.54
N LEU A 9 -0.96 -5.21 0.43
CA LEU A 9 -1.93 -4.14 0.24
C LEU A 9 -1.49 -3.15 -0.86
N GLU A 10 -0.21 -2.80 -0.87
CA GLU A 10 0.33 -1.81 -1.80
C GLU A 10 0.78 -2.42 -3.14
N GLU A 11 1.31 -3.66 -3.12
CA GLU A 11 1.92 -4.29 -4.29
C GLU A 11 0.93 -4.51 -5.43
N ASP A 12 -0.30 -4.88 -5.14
CA ASP A 12 -1.34 -5.05 -6.16
C ASP A 12 -1.65 -3.72 -6.87
N ILE A 13 -1.68 -2.61 -6.12
CA ILE A 13 -1.91 -1.28 -6.71
C ILE A 13 -0.68 -0.82 -7.49
N MET A 14 0.52 -1.10 -7.01
CA MET A 14 1.76 -0.82 -7.75
C MET A 14 1.80 -1.58 -9.07
N ASN A 15 1.45 -2.88 -9.05
CA ASN A 15 1.35 -3.68 -10.26
C ASN A 15 0.28 -3.13 -11.23
N LEU A 16 -0.84 -2.65 -10.72
CA LEU A 16 -1.90 -2.06 -11.55
C LEU A 16 -1.41 -0.83 -12.35
N VAL A 17 -0.53 -0.02 -11.77
CA VAL A 17 -0.11 1.27 -12.34
C VAL A 17 1.31 1.29 -12.93
N ALA A 18 2.08 0.21 -12.77
CA ALA A 18 3.50 0.15 -13.18
C ALA A 18 3.92 -1.19 -13.76
N HIS A 19 2.96 -2.05 -14.15
CA HIS A 19 3.20 -3.42 -14.60
C HIS A 19 4.32 -3.56 -15.63
N ASN A 20 4.31 -2.69 -16.63
CA ASN A 20 5.27 -2.75 -17.75
C ASN A 20 6.68 -2.27 -17.39
N SER A 21 6.82 -1.60 -16.26
CA SER A 21 8.10 -1.09 -15.74
C SER A 21 8.79 -2.03 -14.77
N TYR A 22 8.12 -3.08 -14.31
CA TYR A 22 8.74 -4.12 -13.49
C TYR A 22 9.80 -4.89 -14.27
N LYS A 23 10.88 -5.26 -13.59
CA LYS A 23 11.93 -6.14 -14.16
C LYS A 23 12.02 -7.41 -13.36
N ARG A 24 12.33 -8.50 -14.04
CA ARG A 24 12.58 -9.78 -13.40
C ARG A 24 14.04 -10.16 -13.48
N VAL A 25 14.63 -10.56 -12.34
CA VAL A 25 16.01 -11.01 -12.19
C VAL A 25 16.01 -12.42 -11.58
N PRO A 26 15.78 -13.48 -12.38
CA PRO A 26 15.62 -14.84 -11.88
C PRO A 26 16.83 -15.34 -11.06
N ASN A 27 18.03 -14.92 -11.43
CA ASN A 27 19.30 -15.30 -10.78
C ASN A 27 19.72 -14.30 -9.69
N TYR A 28 18.78 -13.67 -9.01
CA TYR A 28 19.06 -12.59 -8.05
C TYR A 28 20.03 -12.98 -6.94
N ARG A 29 20.17 -14.28 -6.61
CA ARG A 29 21.12 -14.75 -5.59
C ARG A 29 22.58 -14.73 -6.06
N ASP A 30 22.78 -14.68 -7.36
CA ASP A 30 24.11 -14.69 -7.99
C ASP A 30 24.58 -13.27 -8.34
N LEU A 31 23.76 -12.24 -8.06
CA LEU A 31 24.12 -10.85 -8.31
C LEU A 31 25.32 -10.44 -7.46
N SER A 32 26.29 -9.82 -8.11
CA SER A 32 27.41 -9.16 -7.44
C SER A 32 26.96 -7.86 -6.73
N PRO A 33 27.71 -7.37 -5.73
CA PRO A 33 27.41 -6.08 -5.11
C PRO A 33 27.32 -4.91 -6.10
N GLN A 34 28.06 -4.96 -7.21
CA GLN A 34 28.02 -3.93 -8.24
C GLN A 34 26.70 -3.99 -9.03
N GLU A 35 26.24 -5.18 -9.40
CA GLU A 35 24.96 -5.35 -10.10
C GLU A 35 23.77 -4.92 -9.22
N GLU A 36 23.83 -5.19 -7.91
CA GLU A 36 22.83 -4.69 -6.95
C GLU A 36 22.85 -3.16 -6.88
N TRP A 37 24.05 -2.57 -6.85
CA TRP A 37 24.20 -1.12 -6.87
C TRP A 37 23.67 -0.50 -8.17
N ASP A 38 23.94 -1.13 -9.31
CA ASP A 38 23.46 -0.67 -10.61
C ASP A 38 21.92 -0.70 -10.70
N LEU A 39 21.24 -1.68 -10.08
CA LEU A 39 19.78 -1.69 -9.98
C LEU A 39 19.29 -0.48 -9.18
N LEU A 40 19.90 -0.20 -8.04
CA LEU A 40 19.53 0.93 -7.18
C LEU A 40 19.76 2.28 -7.90
N GLU A 41 20.90 2.48 -8.54
CA GLU A 41 21.20 3.68 -9.32
C GLU A 41 20.24 3.88 -10.51
N ASN A 42 19.68 2.80 -11.04
CA ASN A 42 18.63 2.84 -12.07
C ASN A 42 17.20 2.91 -11.47
N HIS A 43 17.07 3.30 -10.21
CA HIS A 43 15.79 3.50 -9.51
C HIS A 43 14.91 2.24 -9.43
N TYR A 44 15.53 1.08 -9.23
CA TYR A 44 14.84 -0.17 -8.96
C TYR A 44 15.05 -0.64 -7.52
N ASN A 45 13.95 -1.00 -6.89
CA ASN A 45 13.95 -1.64 -5.57
C ASN A 45 13.72 -3.14 -5.75
N ARG A 46 14.79 -3.94 -5.55
CA ARG A 46 14.71 -5.39 -5.75
C ARG A 46 14.14 -6.09 -4.53
N VAL A 47 13.10 -6.88 -4.74
CA VAL A 47 12.52 -7.80 -3.76
C VAL A 47 12.61 -9.21 -4.36
N THR A 48 13.55 -10.01 -3.89
CA THR A 48 13.89 -11.33 -4.46
C THR A 48 14.20 -11.25 -5.96
N ASP A 49 13.45 -11.90 -6.81
CA ASP A 49 13.64 -11.91 -8.26
C ASP A 49 12.90 -10.77 -9.00
N THR A 50 12.23 -9.91 -8.27
CA THR A 50 11.41 -8.83 -8.83
C THR A 50 12.01 -7.47 -8.48
N CYS A 51 12.16 -6.61 -9.48
CA CYS A 51 12.58 -5.22 -9.32
C CYS A 51 11.39 -4.30 -9.54
N ILE A 52 11.04 -3.55 -8.51
CA ILE A 52 9.92 -2.61 -8.51
C ILE A 52 10.47 -1.23 -8.90
N PRO A 53 9.89 -0.56 -9.92
CA PRO A 53 10.33 0.76 -10.34
C PRO A 53 9.97 1.81 -9.28
N GLU A 54 10.92 2.69 -8.92
CA GLU A 54 10.69 3.68 -7.86
C GLU A 54 9.65 4.72 -8.27
N GLU A 55 9.84 5.34 -9.43
CA GLU A 55 9.02 6.48 -9.87
C GLU A 55 7.58 6.04 -10.23
N GLU A 56 7.45 5.00 -11.04
CA GLU A 56 6.17 4.54 -11.57
C GLU A 56 5.32 3.83 -10.52
N ALA A 57 5.94 3.23 -9.51
CA ALA A 57 5.24 2.56 -8.42
C ALA A 57 5.22 3.40 -7.14
N PHE A 58 6.35 3.47 -6.42
CA PHE A 58 6.38 4.06 -5.07
C PHE A 58 6.04 5.56 -5.08
N ARG A 59 6.70 6.36 -5.93
CA ARG A 59 6.51 7.82 -5.94
C ARG A 59 5.13 8.20 -6.44
N ARG A 60 4.61 7.44 -7.40
CA ARG A 60 3.25 7.64 -7.91
C ARG A 60 2.20 7.43 -6.80
N LEU A 61 2.25 6.31 -6.08
CA LEU A 61 1.34 6.09 -4.95
C LEU A 61 1.55 7.12 -3.83
N GLN A 62 2.80 7.39 -3.47
CA GLN A 62 3.17 8.34 -2.43
C GLN A 62 2.55 9.72 -2.66
N SER A 63 2.63 10.25 -3.89
CA SER A 63 2.14 11.59 -4.20
C SER A 63 0.64 11.72 -3.97
N HIS A 64 -0.13 10.72 -4.37
CA HIS A 64 -1.58 10.72 -4.18
C HIS A 64 -1.99 10.44 -2.74
N LEU A 65 -1.29 9.52 -2.06
CA LEU A 65 -1.56 9.23 -0.65
C LEU A 65 -1.21 10.42 0.24
N PHE A 66 -0.16 11.18 -0.08
CA PHE A 66 0.20 12.38 0.67
C PHE A 66 -0.98 13.35 0.78
N ASP A 67 -1.65 13.65 -0.33
CA ASP A 67 -2.80 14.55 -0.36
C ASP A 67 -3.96 14.02 0.49
N ILE A 68 -4.20 12.71 0.44
CA ILE A 68 -5.27 12.05 1.20
C ILE A 68 -4.95 12.05 2.71
N TRP A 69 -3.71 11.74 3.08
CA TRP A 69 -3.25 11.79 4.47
C TRP A 69 -3.31 13.21 5.04
N ASN A 70 -2.85 14.20 4.27
CA ASN A 70 -2.89 15.60 4.66
C ASN A 70 -4.32 16.11 4.87
N ASN A 71 -5.23 15.72 3.99
CA ASN A 71 -6.65 16.07 4.14
C ASN A 71 -7.25 15.46 5.41
N ALA A 72 -6.97 14.18 5.70
CA ALA A 72 -7.46 13.52 6.91
C ALA A 72 -6.84 14.15 8.17
N ASP A 73 -5.52 14.36 8.19
CA ASP A 73 -4.82 14.94 9.34
C ASP A 73 -5.33 16.35 9.68
N SER A 74 -5.51 17.20 8.66
CA SER A 74 -6.02 18.57 8.83
C SER A 74 -7.44 18.63 9.40
N LYS A 75 -8.24 17.61 9.14
CA LYS A 75 -9.61 17.48 9.66
C LYS A 75 -9.68 16.73 10.99
N GLY A 76 -8.57 16.14 11.46
CA GLY A 76 -8.55 15.25 12.61
C GLY A 76 -9.26 13.92 12.37
N GLU A 77 -9.44 13.53 11.11
CA GLU A 77 -10.02 12.25 10.71
C GLU A 77 -8.98 11.14 10.82
N ARG A 78 -9.46 9.93 11.10
CA ARG A 78 -8.59 8.77 11.33
C ARG A 78 -9.13 7.56 10.57
N TYR A 79 -8.27 6.92 9.81
CA TYR A 79 -8.65 5.78 8.98
C TYR A 79 -7.66 4.62 9.14
N PHE A 80 -8.12 3.42 8.81
CA PHE A 80 -7.24 2.27 8.67
C PHE A 80 -6.42 2.35 7.36
N PRO A 81 -5.25 1.69 7.28
CA PRO A 81 -4.41 1.70 6.07
C PRO A 81 -5.17 1.39 4.78
N HIS A 82 -6.00 0.35 4.77
CA HIS A 82 -6.78 -0.01 3.59
C HIS A 82 -7.83 1.03 3.19
N GLU A 83 -8.37 1.78 4.16
CA GLU A 83 -9.37 2.83 3.88
C GLU A 83 -8.73 4.00 3.12
N PHE A 84 -7.46 4.32 3.39
CA PHE A 84 -6.69 5.30 2.61
C PHE A 84 -6.43 4.81 1.18
N MET A 85 -6.08 3.53 1.01
CA MET A 85 -5.94 2.94 -0.32
C MET A 85 -7.25 2.95 -1.11
N TYR A 86 -8.38 2.68 -0.44
CA TYR A 86 -9.70 2.76 -1.06
C TYR A 86 -10.07 4.19 -1.48
N GLN A 87 -9.76 5.18 -0.65
CA GLN A 87 -9.97 6.58 -1.03
C GLN A 87 -9.20 6.92 -2.31
N MET A 88 -7.94 6.50 -2.42
CA MET A 88 -7.11 6.71 -3.61
C MET A 88 -7.71 6.02 -4.84
N LEU A 89 -8.07 4.74 -4.76
CA LEU A 89 -8.66 3.99 -5.86
C LEU A 89 -10.02 4.57 -6.29
N ASN A 90 -10.90 4.84 -5.33
CA ASN A 90 -12.25 5.35 -5.58
C ASN A 90 -12.27 6.79 -6.11
N SER A 91 -11.25 7.60 -5.81
CA SER A 91 -11.10 8.95 -6.39
C SER A 91 -10.89 8.92 -7.90
N GLY A 92 -10.38 7.81 -8.43
CA GLY A 92 -10.09 7.62 -9.85
C GLY A 92 -8.78 8.28 -10.31
N VAL A 93 -8.00 8.90 -9.42
CA VAL A 93 -6.74 9.57 -9.80
C VAL A 93 -5.72 8.65 -10.44
N LEU A 94 -5.77 7.36 -10.13
CA LEU A 94 -4.85 6.36 -10.69
C LEU A 94 -5.28 5.81 -12.05
N LYS A 95 -6.53 6.03 -12.50
CA LYS A 95 -7.07 5.40 -13.72
C LYS A 95 -6.26 5.70 -14.98
N GLN A 96 -5.67 6.89 -15.05
CA GLN A 96 -4.82 7.29 -16.17
C GLN A 96 -3.49 6.51 -16.26
N TYR A 97 -3.11 5.83 -15.18
CA TYR A 97 -1.87 5.06 -15.08
C TYR A 97 -2.09 3.54 -15.13
N TYR A 98 -3.31 3.06 -15.29
CA TYR A 98 -3.57 1.62 -15.34
C TYR A 98 -2.90 0.99 -16.54
N GLU A 99 -2.07 0.00 -16.30
CA GLU A 99 -1.31 -0.75 -17.30
C GLU A 99 -1.83 -2.18 -17.48
N ILE A 100 -2.67 -2.65 -16.55
CA ILE A 100 -3.41 -3.91 -16.63
C ILE A 100 -4.92 -3.64 -16.48
N ASP A 101 -5.75 -4.63 -16.84
CA ASP A 101 -7.21 -4.51 -16.63
C ASP A 101 -7.51 -4.41 -15.12
N PRO A 102 -8.23 -3.39 -14.66
CA PRO A 102 -8.59 -3.27 -13.24
C PRO A 102 -9.36 -4.47 -12.69
N LYS A 103 -9.96 -5.32 -13.53
CA LYS A 103 -10.56 -6.58 -13.11
C LYS A 103 -9.56 -7.58 -12.56
N ASP A 104 -8.28 -7.46 -12.94
CA ASP A 104 -7.21 -8.31 -12.48
C ASP A 104 -6.59 -7.85 -11.15
N SER A 105 -7.04 -6.69 -10.63
CA SER A 105 -6.64 -6.16 -9.31
C SER A 105 -7.63 -6.57 -8.23
N TRP A 106 -7.13 -7.31 -7.23
CA TRP A 106 -7.95 -7.68 -6.08
C TRP A 106 -8.25 -6.48 -5.19
N MET A 107 -7.36 -5.48 -5.14
CA MET A 107 -7.59 -4.25 -4.38
C MET A 107 -8.72 -3.40 -4.99
N VAL A 108 -8.80 -3.31 -6.31
CA VAL A 108 -9.93 -2.66 -6.99
C VAL A 108 -11.24 -3.38 -6.65
N ALA A 109 -11.26 -4.70 -6.78
CA ALA A 109 -12.45 -5.50 -6.46
C ALA A 109 -12.86 -5.37 -4.98
N ALA A 110 -11.88 -5.32 -4.07
CA ALA A 110 -12.13 -5.11 -2.64
C ALA A 110 -12.69 -3.71 -2.34
N ALA A 111 -12.13 -2.67 -2.99
CA ALA A 111 -12.59 -1.29 -2.84
C ALA A 111 -14.03 -1.11 -3.35
N GLU A 112 -14.36 -1.66 -4.53
CA GLU A 112 -15.70 -1.64 -5.10
C GLU A 112 -16.77 -2.28 -4.19
N LYS A 113 -16.37 -3.33 -3.46
CA LYS A 113 -17.24 -4.05 -2.52
C LYS A 113 -17.13 -3.52 -1.09
N ASN A 114 -16.28 -2.54 -0.85
CA ASN A 114 -15.95 -2.03 0.49
C ASN A 114 -15.68 -3.17 1.49
N LEU A 115 -14.86 -4.15 1.06
CA LEU A 115 -14.54 -5.31 1.88
C LEU A 115 -13.66 -4.90 3.08
N PRO A 116 -13.95 -5.41 4.27
CA PRO A 116 -13.07 -5.18 5.40
C PRO A 116 -11.69 -5.86 5.19
N ILE A 117 -10.62 -5.09 5.31
CA ILE A 117 -9.25 -5.60 5.26
C ILE A 117 -8.55 -5.32 6.60
N VAL A 118 -7.93 -6.33 7.17
CA VAL A 118 -7.13 -6.23 8.39
C VAL A 118 -5.66 -6.33 8.01
N VAL A 119 -4.90 -5.29 8.31
CA VAL A 119 -3.46 -5.17 7.99
C VAL A 119 -2.69 -4.86 9.28
N PRO A 120 -2.51 -5.84 10.16
CA PRO A 120 -1.71 -5.63 11.37
C PRO A 120 -0.24 -5.46 10.97
N GLY A 121 0.47 -4.53 11.58
CA GLY A 121 1.87 -4.26 11.23
C GLY A 121 2.04 -3.60 9.86
N TRP A 122 1.10 -2.74 9.47
CA TRP A 122 1.19 -1.97 8.23
C TRP A 122 2.47 -1.15 8.12
N GLU A 123 3.05 -0.77 9.22
CA GLU A 123 4.32 -0.06 9.31
C GLU A 123 5.48 -0.81 8.63
N ASP A 124 5.37 -2.13 8.50
CA ASP A 124 6.32 -2.98 7.76
C ASP A 124 5.94 -3.07 6.27
N SER A 125 5.80 -1.93 5.62
CA SER A 125 5.55 -1.77 4.18
C SER A 125 6.19 -0.48 3.67
N THR A 126 6.30 -0.32 2.36
CA THR A 126 6.90 0.89 1.77
C THR A 126 6.07 2.14 2.09
N MET A 127 4.76 2.09 1.87
CA MET A 127 3.88 3.23 2.18
C MET A 127 3.78 3.48 3.68
N GLY A 128 3.86 2.44 4.51
CA GLY A 128 3.93 2.55 5.96
C GLY A 128 5.19 3.28 6.43
N ASN A 129 6.35 2.91 5.89
CA ASN A 129 7.61 3.60 6.15
C ASN A 129 7.60 5.05 5.68
N ILE A 130 7.02 5.32 4.51
CA ILE A 130 6.87 6.68 3.96
C ILE A 130 5.99 7.52 4.88
N PHE A 131 4.84 7.01 5.31
CA PHE A 131 3.98 7.70 6.28
C PHE A 131 4.71 8.00 7.59
N ALA A 132 5.45 7.00 8.13
CA ALA A 132 6.28 7.18 9.32
C ALA A 132 7.33 8.29 9.14
N SER A 133 7.95 8.39 7.96
CA SER A 133 8.93 9.45 7.67
C SER A 133 8.31 10.85 7.72
N TYR A 134 7.08 11.02 7.24
CA TYR A 134 6.34 12.27 7.34
C TYR A 134 5.97 12.60 8.79
N CYS A 135 5.60 11.60 9.59
CA CYS A 135 5.37 11.80 11.01
C CYS A 135 6.64 12.25 11.76
N ILE A 136 7.80 11.65 11.45
CA ILE A 136 9.10 12.03 12.03
C ILE A 136 9.46 13.49 11.67
N LYS A 137 9.13 13.92 10.46
CA LYS A 137 9.32 15.31 10.02
C LYS A 137 8.31 16.29 10.61
N GLY A 138 7.28 15.79 11.31
CA GLY A 138 6.22 16.61 11.91
C GLY A 138 5.15 17.08 10.91
N GLU A 139 5.08 16.48 9.73
CA GLU A 139 4.10 16.83 8.70
C GLU A 139 2.71 16.24 9.00
N PHE A 140 2.66 15.03 9.61
CA PHE A 140 1.43 14.36 10.01
C PHE A 140 1.49 13.89 11.46
N LYS A 141 0.33 13.75 12.07
CA LYS A 141 0.19 13.09 13.38
C LYS A 141 0.19 11.57 13.16
N PRO A 142 0.97 10.79 13.94
CA PRO A 142 0.93 9.32 13.85
C PRO A 142 -0.48 8.75 14.05
N THR A 143 -1.31 9.46 14.83
CA THR A 143 -2.69 9.05 15.14
C THR A 143 -3.65 9.18 13.97
N THR A 144 -3.30 9.85 12.88
CA THR A 144 -4.10 9.92 11.65
C THR A 144 -4.30 8.53 11.06
N MET A 145 -3.27 7.68 11.17
CA MET A 145 -3.38 6.26 10.86
C MET A 145 -3.89 5.49 12.09
N LYS A 146 -4.93 4.67 11.94
CA LYS A 146 -5.36 3.74 12.98
C LYS A 146 -4.36 2.59 13.10
N SER A 147 -4.08 2.20 14.33
CA SER A 147 -3.06 1.21 14.68
C SER A 147 -3.50 -0.23 14.46
N GLY A 148 -2.53 -1.16 14.48
CA GLY A 148 -2.80 -2.60 14.48
C GLY A 148 -3.64 -3.06 15.67
N ILE A 149 -3.50 -2.42 16.84
CA ILE A 149 -4.34 -2.70 18.02
C ILE A 149 -5.81 -2.32 17.73
N GLU A 150 -6.05 -1.19 17.07
CA GLU A 150 -7.41 -0.78 16.70
C GLU A 150 -8.04 -1.73 15.68
N TYR A 151 -7.24 -2.32 14.77
CA TYR A 151 -7.70 -3.41 13.92
C TYR A 151 -8.20 -4.62 14.73
N MET A 152 -7.44 -5.02 15.75
CA MET A 152 -7.83 -6.16 16.60
C MET A 152 -9.10 -5.86 17.39
N MET A 153 -9.24 -4.65 17.91
CA MET A 153 -10.46 -4.20 18.60
C MET A 153 -11.65 -4.18 17.64
N TRP A 154 -11.46 -3.64 16.43
CA TRP A 154 -12.49 -3.63 15.41
C TRP A 154 -12.91 -5.06 15.00
N LEU A 155 -11.95 -5.97 14.82
CA LEU A 155 -12.22 -7.36 14.45
C LEU A 155 -13.00 -8.10 15.54
N ALA A 156 -12.64 -7.87 16.82
CA ALA A 156 -13.34 -8.47 17.97
C ALA A 156 -14.80 -8.00 18.07
N ASP A 157 -15.09 -6.76 17.67
CA ASP A 157 -16.46 -6.23 17.61
C ASP A 157 -17.23 -6.70 16.34
N TRP A 158 -16.53 -6.77 15.20
CA TRP A 158 -17.12 -7.15 13.93
C TRP A 158 -17.49 -8.63 13.84
N TYR A 159 -16.64 -9.52 14.38
CA TYR A 159 -16.79 -10.98 14.21
C TYR A 159 -18.11 -11.51 14.80
N PRO A 160 -18.51 -11.22 16.05
CA PRO A 160 -19.78 -11.69 16.59
C PRO A 160 -20.99 -11.23 15.81
N LYS A 161 -20.93 -10.01 15.23
CA LYS A 161 -22.03 -9.41 14.47
C LYS A 161 -22.22 -10.04 13.08
N ASN A 162 -21.16 -10.67 12.53
CA ASN A 162 -21.15 -11.16 11.16
C ASN A 162 -20.95 -12.68 11.01
N SER A 163 -20.65 -13.40 12.11
CA SER A 163 -20.40 -14.85 12.11
C SER A 163 -21.65 -15.71 12.34
N GLY A 164 -22.84 -15.09 12.47
CA GLY A 164 -24.06 -15.81 12.81
C GLY A 164 -24.08 -16.44 14.21
N GLY A 165 -23.24 -15.95 15.12
CA GLY A 165 -23.17 -16.43 16.50
C GLY A 165 -22.45 -17.77 16.66
N LYS A 166 -21.59 -18.17 15.71
CA LYS A 166 -20.77 -19.37 15.78
C LYS A 166 -19.35 -19.05 16.24
#